data_5887ea38325af7c3b6d64551f1d99201
#
_entry.id   5887ea38325af7c3b6d64551f1d99201
#
_cell.length_a   1.000
_cell.length_b   1.000
_cell.length_c   1.000
_cell.angle_alpha   90.00
_cell.angle_beta   90.00
_cell.angle_gamma   90.00
#
_symmetry.space_group_name_H-M   'P 1'
#
loop_
_entity.id
_entity.type
_entity.pdbx_description
1 polymer ?
#
loop_
_entity_poly.entity_id
_entity_poly.type
_entity_poly.pdbx_seq_one_letter_code
_entity_poly.pdbx_strand_id
1 'polypeptide(L)'
;TSPIEKLAEMAAKVAKGDFKVKSNVSSKDEVGALADAFDEMVVGLEERDKVKNVLNKFHGSAITDDLLKGELELGGSNKEVTVFFSDIRDFTKFSEGHTPEEVVMMLNEYFAIMVSIINKNKGVVDKFIGDAIMAVWGAPEKSDDDPFNAVKASLEMRQELDKLNERRQLRGEVPIKIGVGIHTGRAISGTIGSDERMEYTVIGDAVNTASRIEASTKSFGTDLLISGETSDIIAESYLIEEAGKVEVKGKTEPLRLYKVKGYIDADGNEIRVQTEWSDYEAGENAKVKMVS
;
A
#
# COMPACT_ATOMS: atom_id res chain seq x y z
N THR A 1 -5.76 46.97 -16.24
CA THR A 1 -4.83 46.42 -15.25
C THR A 1 -3.42 46.68 -15.71
N SER A 2 -2.56 47.19 -14.85
CA SER A 2 -1.15 47.46 -15.18
C SER A 2 -0.42 46.11 -15.43
N PRO A 3 0.62 46.07 -16.29
CA PRO A 3 1.41 44.85 -16.51
C PRO A 3 1.94 44.24 -15.19
N ILE A 4 2.32 45.08 -14.24
CA ILE A 4 2.80 44.62 -12.91
C ILE A 4 1.65 43.99 -12.10
N GLU A 5 0.44 44.53 -12.13
CA GLU A 5 -0.73 43.95 -11.46
C GLU A 5 -1.04 42.57 -12.01
N LYS A 6 -0.92 42.40 -13.36
CA LYS A 6 -1.09 41.06 -13.98
C LYS A 6 -0.04 40.06 -13.49
N LEU A 7 1.23 40.46 -13.44
CA LEU A 7 2.28 39.60 -12.92
C LEU A 7 2.06 39.23 -11.44
N ALA A 8 1.64 40.19 -10.60
CA ALA A 8 1.31 39.94 -9.20
C ALA A 8 0.11 38.97 -9.05
N GLU A 9 -0.91 39.11 -9.87
CA GLU A 9 -2.08 38.20 -9.87
C GLU A 9 -1.68 36.79 -10.28
N MET A 10 -0.81 36.65 -11.29
CA MET A 10 -0.32 35.35 -11.72
C MET A 10 0.63 34.71 -10.71
N ALA A 11 1.50 35.50 -10.09
CA ALA A 11 2.35 35.02 -9.00
C ALA A 11 1.52 34.45 -7.83
N ALA A 12 0.37 35.06 -7.54
CA ALA A 12 -0.57 34.54 -6.54
C ALA A 12 -1.23 33.22 -6.97
N LYS A 13 -1.44 32.99 -8.26
CA LYS A 13 -1.94 31.70 -8.78
C LYS A 13 -0.85 30.61 -8.72
N VAL A 14 0.36 30.95 -9.15
CA VAL A 14 1.52 30.05 -9.06
C VAL A 14 1.80 29.62 -7.60
N ALA A 15 1.70 30.55 -6.66
CA ALA A 15 1.85 30.25 -5.23
C ALA A 15 0.77 29.27 -4.69
N LYS A 16 -0.35 29.11 -5.38
CA LYS A 16 -1.41 28.14 -5.08
C LYS A 16 -1.28 26.82 -5.88
N GLY A 17 -0.18 26.69 -6.65
CA GLY A 17 0.07 25.47 -7.43
C GLY A 17 -0.50 25.47 -8.84
N ASP A 18 -1.04 26.60 -9.34
CA ASP A 18 -1.45 26.72 -10.73
C ASP A 18 -0.26 27.14 -11.61
N PHE A 19 0.42 26.14 -12.17
CA PHE A 19 1.57 26.32 -13.05
C PHE A 19 1.21 26.42 -14.55
N LYS A 20 -0.10 26.45 -14.90
CA LYS A 20 -0.55 26.59 -16.29
C LYS A 20 -0.74 28.04 -16.72
N VAL A 21 -0.36 29.00 -15.90
CA VAL A 21 -0.48 30.43 -16.16
C VAL A 21 0.66 30.93 -17.02
N LYS A 22 0.37 31.92 -17.89
CA LYS A 22 1.38 32.68 -18.66
C LYS A 22 1.13 34.17 -18.47
N SER A 23 2.20 34.94 -18.40
CA SER A 23 2.11 36.38 -18.16
C SER A 23 1.35 37.14 -19.26
N ASN A 24 1.51 36.71 -20.52
CA ASN A 24 0.94 37.39 -21.70
C ASN A 24 1.21 38.91 -21.65
N VAL A 25 2.31 39.32 -21.03
CA VAL A 25 2.77 40.70 -20.98
C VAL A 25 3.79 40.89 -22.08
N SER A 26 3.49 41.75 -23.03
CA SER A 26 4.44 42.13 -24.08
C SER A 26 4.87 43.55 -23.83
N SER A 27 6.10 43.76 -23.42
CA SER A 27 6.78 45.05 -23.29
C SER A 27 8.23 44.91 -23.74
N LYS A 28 8.83 46.03 -24.16
CA LYS A 28 10.24 46.07 -24.59
C LYS A 28 11.18 46.69 -23.53
N ASP A 29 10.66 46.88 -22.34
CA ASP A 29 11.33 47.46 -21.18
C ASP A 29 11.64 46.38 -20.13
N GLU A 30 12.03 46.82 -18.92
CA GLU A 30 12.34 45.95 -17.77
C GLU A 30 11.15 45.11 -17.34
N VAL A 31 9.92 45.57 -17.61
CA VAL A 31 8.68 44.82 -17.28
C VAL A 31 8.51 43.66 -18.24
N GLY A 32 8.87 43.81 -19.51
CA GLY A 32 8.90 42.70 -20.47
C GLY A 32 9.94 41.64 -20.09
N ALA A 33 11.15 42.08 -19.73
CA ALA A 33 12.19 41.16 -19.26
C ALA A 33 11.78 40.41 -17.97
N LEU A 34 11.09 41.08 -17.05
CA LEU A 34 10.53 40.45 -15.84
C LEU A 34 9.42 39.41 -16.19
N ALA A 35 8.58 39.71 -17.16
CA ALA A 35 7.53 38.82 -17.59
C ALA A 35 8.09 37.53 -18.23
N ASP A 36 9.13 37.69 -19.06
CA ASP A 36 9.81 36.54 -19.68
C ASP A 36 10.49 35.65 -18.63
N ALA A 37 11.21 36.27 -17.67
CA ALA A 37 11.83 35.54 -16.58
C ALA A 37 10.80 34.86 -15.65
N PHE A 38 9.64 35.48 -15.43
CA PHE A 38 8.55 34.89 -14.69
C PHE A 38 7.98 33.67 -15.41
N ASP A 39 7.75 33.77 -16.73
CA ASP A 39 7.21 32.65 -17.52
C ASP A 39 8.20 31.47 -17.56
N GLU A 40 9.51 31.74 -17.67
CA GLU A 40 10.57 30.72 -17.60
C GLU A 40 10.59 30.04 -16.21
N MET A 41 10.47 30.78 -15.12
CA MET A 41 10.35 30.25 -13.77
C MET A 41 9.11 29.35 -13.62
N VAL A 42 7.95 29.74 -14.17
CA VAL A 42 6.72 28.94 -14.11
C VAL A 42 6.88 27.61 -14.84
N VAL A 43 7.55 27.60 -16.00
CA VAL A 43 7.88 26.36 -16.73
C VAL A 43 8.75 25.44 -15.86
N GLY A 44 9.80 25.96 -15.23
CA GLY A 44 10.64 25.17 -14.32
C GLY A 44 9.88 24.60 -13.11
N LEU A 45 8.93 25.36 -12.56
CA LEU A 45 8.08 24.90 -11.46
C LEU A 45 7.10 23.79 -11.94
N GLU A 46 6.52 23.92 -13.14
CA GLU A 46 5.65 22.89 -13.73
C GLU A 46 6.41 21.58 -13.96
N GLU A 47 7.64 21.66 -14.48
CA GLU A 47 8.50 20.49 -14.67
C GLU A 47 8.84 19.81 -13.34
N ARG A 48 9.20 20.59 -12.34
CA ARG A 48 9.47 20.07 -10.98
C ARG A 48 8.23 19.39 -10.39
N ASP A 49 7.05 19.96 -10.55
CA ASP A 49 5.79 19.38 -10.08
C ASP A 49 5.48 18.07 -10.80
N LYS A 50 5.68 18.01 -12.12
CA LYS A 50 5.55 16.77 -12.89
C LYS A 50 6.48 15.67 -12.39
N VAL A 51 7.75 15.99 -12.14
CA VAL A 51 8.73 15.04 -11.59
C VAL A 51 8.30 14.57 -10.20
N LYS A 52 7.87 15.49 -9.32
CA LYS A 52 7.34 15.14 -7.99
C LYS A 52 6.14 14.20 -8.09
N ASN A 53 5.20 14.48 -8.97
CA ASN A 53 4.00 13.65 -9.18
C ASN A 53 4.34 12.25 -9.71
N VAL A 54 5.36 12.14 -10.56
CA VAL A 54 5.86 10.83 -11.02
C VAL A 54 6.51 10.08 -9.86
N LEU A 55 7.40 10.71 -9.10
CA LEU A 55 8.05 10.09 -7.95
C LEU A 55 7.02 9.61 -6.89
N ASN A 56 5.99 10.41 -6.63
CA ASN A 56 4.89 10.03 -5.73
C ASN A 56 4.19 8.73 -6.16
N LYS A 57 4.08 8.49 -7.47
CA LYS A 57 3.47 7.25 -7.97
C LYS A 57 4.37 6.03 -7.77
N PHE A 58 5.68 6.22 -7.72
CA PHE A 58 6.64 5.12 -7.54
C PHE A 58 6.96 4.83 -6.07
N HIS A 59 7.01 5.85 -5.22
CA HIS A 59 7.53 5.73 -3.84
C HIS A 59 6.54 6.18 -2.76
N GLY A 60 5.41 6.78 -3.12
CA GLY A 60 4.50 7.42 -2.18
C GLY A 60 4.96 8.84 -1.78
N SER A 61 4.01 9.64 -1.27
CA SER A 61 4.25 11.07 -1.02
C SER A 61 5.25 11.32 0.12
N ALA A 62 5.18 10.55 1.21
CA ALA A 62 6.05 10.73 2.36
C ALA A 62 7.53 10.52 2.00
N ILE A 63 7.84 9.43 1.28
CA ILE A 63 9.21 9.12 0.84
C ILE A 63 9.70 10.15 -0.20
N THR A 64 8.81 10.59 -1.09
CA THR A 64 9.16 11.59 -2.11
C THR A 64 9.49 12.95 -1.48
N ASP A 65 8.78 13.35 -0.43
CA ASP A 65 9.05 14.62 0.25
C ASP A 65 10.44 14.60 0.94
N ASP A 66 10.83 13.48 1.54
CA ASP A 66 12.17 13.30 2.14
C ASP A 66 13.27 13.24 1.07
N LEU A 67 13.00 12.58 -0.07
CA LEU A 67 13.88 12.59 -1.25
C LEU A 67 14.16 14.01 -1.75
N LEU A 68 13.12 14.83 -1.88
CA LEU A 68 13.24 16.20 -2.40
C LEU A 68 13.90 17.14 -1.42
N LYS A 69 13.90 16.86 -0.12
CA LYS A 69 14.64 17.59 0.90
C LYS A 69 16.12 17.20 0.96
N GLY A 70 16.51 16.09 0.30
CA GLY A 70 17.85 15.54 0.38
C GLY A 70 18.16 14.87 1.72
N GLU A 71 17.13 14.46 2.45
CA GLU A 71 17.24 13.85 3.78
C GLU A 71 17.41 12.32 3.73
N LEU A 72 17.34 11.71 2.53
CA LEU A 72 17.55 10.28 2.36
C LEU A 72 19.02 9.95 2.25
N GLU A 73 19.60 9.54 3.36
CA GLU A 73 20.91 8.91 3.40
C GLU A 73 20.78 7.38 3.43
N LEU A 74 21.80 6.66 2.94
CA LEU A 74 21.88 5.21 3.10
C LEU A 74 21.90 4.86 4.59
N GLY A 75 20.97 3.99 4.98
CA GLY A 75 20.84 3.54 6.36
C GLY A 75 19.39 3.24 6.72
N GLY A 76 19.22 2.72 7.92
CA GLY A 76 17.89 2.38 8.43
C GLY A 76 17.84 2.44 9.94
N SER A 77 16.63 2.57 10.46
CA SER A 77 16.34 2.57 11.89
C SER A 77 15.45 1.38 12.24
N ASN A 78 15.64 0.86 13.46
CA ASN A 78 14.77 -0.19 13.99
C ASN A 78 13.45 0.44 14.40
N LYS A 79 12.37 0.02 13.75
CA LYS A 79 11.00 0.49 14.01
C LYS A 79 10.08 -0.70 14.28
N GLU A 80 9.06 -0.46 15.08
CA GLU A 80 7.92 -1.36 15.14
C GLU A 80 6.99 -1.01 14.00
N VAL A 81 6.67 -1.99 13.18
CA VAL A 81 5.85 -1.84 11.98
C VAL A 81 4.80 -2.94 11.91
N THR A 82 3.72 -2.66 11.22
CA THR A 82 2.76 -3.67 10.81
C THR A 82 2.93 -3.94 9.33
N VAL A 83 3.34 -5.16 9.01
CA VAL A 83 3.61 -5.62 7.65
C VAL A 83 2.43 -6.42 7.13
N PHE A 84 2.04 -6.11 5.92
CA PHE A 84 0.97 -6.76 5.17
C PHE A 84 1.54 -7.39 3.90
N PHE A 85 1.13 -8.62 3.66
CA PHE A 85 1.29 -9.29 2.37
C PHE A 85 -0.05 -9.73 1.85
N SER A 86 -0.28 -9.55 0.56
CA SER A 86 -1.39 -10.21 -0.14
C SER A 86 -0.89 -10.86 -1.42
N ASP A 87 -1.55 -11.95 -1.84
CA ASP A 87 -1.22 -12.72 -3.02
C ASP A 87 -2.52 -13.22 -3.68
N ILE A 88 -2.57 -13.25 -5.02
CA ILE A 88 -3.75 -13.72 -5.76
C ILE A 88 -3.70 -15.25 -5.84
N ARG A 89 -4.77 -15.89 -5.46
CA ARG A 89 -4.88 -17.35 -5.51
C ARG A 89 -4.91 -17.85 -6.95
N ASP A 90 -4.11 -18.89 -7.19
CA ASP A 90 -4.04 -19.57 -8.49
C ASP A 90 -3.59 -18.66 -9.66
N PHE A 91 -2.89 -17.54 -9.35
CA PHE A 91 -2.43 -16.57 -10.35
C PHE A 91 -1.56 -17.21 -11.44
N THR A 92 -0.65 -18.13 -11.09
CA THR A 92 0.20 -18.83 -12.06
C THR A 92 -0.67 -19.55 -13.11
N LYS A 93 -1.69 -20.28 -12.65
CA LYS A 93 -2.63 -20.97 -13.55
C LYS A 93 -3.43 -20.00 -14.41
N PHE A 94 -3.84 -18.86 -13.83
CA PHE A 94 -4.51 -17.80 -14.57
C PHE A 94 -3.61 -17.23 -15.66
N SER A 95 -2.36 -16.87 -15.32
CA SER A 95 -1.41 -16.27 -16.28
C SER A 95 -0.99 -17.20 -17.41
N GLU A 96 -0.93 -18.52 -17.17
CA GLU A 96 -0.68 -19.51 -18.20
C GLU A 96 -1.83 -19.66 -19.22
N GLY A 97 -3.05 -19.34 -18.81
CA GLY A 97 -4.26 -19.46 -19.64
C GLY A 97 -4.72 -18.17 -20.35
N HIS A 98 -4.01 -17.05 -20.14
CA HIS A 98 -4.40 -15.73 -20.68
C HIS A 98 -3.25 -15.05 -21.40
N THR A 99 -3.57 -14.07 -22.26
CA THR A 99 -2.54 -13.24 -22.90
C THR A 99 -1.87 -12.31 -21.91
N PRO A 100 -0.62 -11.88 -22.15
CA PRO A 100 0.06 -10.92 -21.28
C PRO A 100 -0.74 -9.64 -21.05
N GLU A 101 -1.46 -9.16 -22.06
CA GLU A 101 -2.31 -7.96 -22.01
C GLU A 101 -3.49 -8.16 -21.05
N GLU A 102 -4.15 -9.32 -21.09
CA GLU A 102 -5.25 -9.67 -20.20
C GLU A 102 -4.77 -9.79 -18.74
N VAL A 103 -3.59 -10.40 -18.54
CA VAL A 103 -2.96 -10.50 -17.21
C VAL A 103 -2.67 -9.12 -16.64
N VAL A 104 -2.03 -8.23 -17.42
CA VAL A 104 -1.70 -6.87 -17.00
C VAL A 104 -2.97 -6.05 -16.73
N MET A 105 -4.01 -6.20 -17.55
CA MET A 105 -5.28 -5.50 -17.37
C MET A 105 -5.94 -5.91 -16.04
N MET A 106 -5.99 -7.20 -15.74
CA MET A 106 -6.52 -7.73 -14.48
C MET A 106 -5.72 -7.25 -13.28
N LEU A 107 -4.38 -7.30 -13.33
CA LEU A 107 -3.51 -6.82 -12.26
C LEU A 107 -3.71 -5.33 -12.01
N ASN A 108 -3.80 -4.51 -13.06
CA ASN A 108 -3.99 -3.07 -12.92
C ASN A 108 -5.37 -2.74 -12.29
N GLU A 109 -6.44 -3.45 -12.68
CA GLU A 109 -7.77 -3.28 -12.06
C GLU A 109 -7.73 -3.65 -10.57
N TYR A 110 -7.10 -4.76 -10.21
CA TYR A 110 -6.93 -5.23 -8.84
C TYR A 110 -6.06 -4.27 -8.02
N PHE A 111 -4.86 -3.94 -8.51
CA PHE A 111 -3.93 -3.08 -7.79
C PHE A 111 -4.48 -1.68 -7.56
N ALA A 112 -5.21 -1.10 -8.53
CA ALA A 112 -5.81 0.21 -8.38
C ALA A 112 -6.75 0.30 -7.15
N ILE A 113 -7.54 -0.74 -6.92
CA ILE A 113 -8.45 -0.84 -5.77
C ILE A 113 -7.65 -1.04 -4.48
N MET A 114 -6.75 -2.02 -4.45
CA MET A 114 -6.01 -2.38 -3.24
C MET A 114 -5.10 -1.26 -2.76
N VAL A 115 -4.37 -0.62 -3.67
CA VAL A 115 -3.50 0.53 -3.35
C VAL A 115 -4.30 1.73 -2.84
N SER A 116 -5.46 2.00 -3.43
CA SER A 116 -6.35 3.07 -2.95
C SER A 116 -6.78 2.84 -1.50
N ILE A 117 -7.11 1.60 -1.14
CA ILE A 117 -7.53 1.24 0.23
C ILE A 117 -6.35 1.32 1.21
N ILE A 118 -5.16 0.83 0.82
CA ILE A 118 -3.94 0.95 1.64
C ILE A 118 -3.66 2.42 1.97
N ASN A 119 -3.62 3.27 0.95
CA ASN A 119 -3.34 4.71 1.11
C ASN A 119 -4.42 5.41 1.95
N LYS A 120 -5.70 5.12 1.71
CA LYS A 120 -6.83 5.66 2.50
C LYS A 120 -6.70 5.34 3.99
N ASN A 121 -6.19 4.15 4.32
CA ASN A 121 -5.96 3.70 5.68
C ASN A 121 -4.52 3.97 6.17
N LYS A 122 -3.83 4.97 5.61
CA LYS A 122 -2.49 5.44 6.02
C LYS A 122 -1.36 4.40 5.89
N GLY A 123 -1.55 3.37 5.08
CA GLY A 123 -0.49 2.42 4.74
C GLY A 123 0.35 2.92 3.58
N VAL A 124 1.54 2.40 3.46
CA VAL A 124 2.46 2.64 2.34
C VAL A 124 2.68 1.34 1.60
N VAL A 125 2.42 1.32 0.29
CA VAL A 125 2.82 0.19 -0.55
C VAL A 125 4.34 0.22 -0.69
N ASP A 126 4.99 -0.81 -0.21
CA ASP A 126 6.45 -0.97 -0.33
C ASP A 126 6.80 -1.37 -1.77
N LYS A 127 6.24 -2.48 -2.23
CA LYS A 127 6.45 -3.00 -3.58
C LYS A 127 5.39 -4.01 -4.02
N PHE A 128 5.35 -4.23 -5.34
CA PHE A 128 4.70 -5.38 -5.94
C PHE A 128 5.72 -6.49 -6.18
N ILE A 129 5.34 -7.73 -5.91
CA ILE A 129 6.18 -8.92 -6.13
C ILE A 129 5.36 -9.87 -7.00
N GLY A 130 5.41 -9.67 -8.32
CA GLY A 130 4.50 -10.33 -9.25
C GLY A 130 3.06 -9.86 -9.03
N ASP A 131 2.18 -10.74 -8.61
CA ASP A 131 0.79 -10.48 -8.22
C ASP A 131 0.61 -10.15 -6.74
N ALA A 132 1.69 -10.28 -5.95
CA ALA A 132 1.66 -9.97 -4.53
C ALA A 132 1.87 -8.48 -4.25
N ILE A 133 1.24 -7.99 -3.18
CA ILE A 133 1.43 -6.64 -2.64
C ILE A 133 2.13 -6.77 -1.28
N MET A 134 3.23 -6.07 -1.09
CA MET A 134 3.80 -5.78 0.21
C MET A 134 3.44 -4.34 0.61
N ALA A 135 2.83 -4.18 1.76
CA ALA A 135 2.52 -2.87 2.33
C ALA A 135 2.91 -2.80 3.80
N VAL A 136 3.12 -1.59 4.30
CA VAL A 136 3.62 -1.35 5.65
C VAL A 136 2.88 -0.18 6.28
N TRP A 137 2.60 -0.30 7.56
CA TRP A 137 2.20 0.78 8.46
C TRP A 137 3.27 0.95 9.53
N GLY A 138 3.53 2.17 9.97
CA GLY A 138 4.59 2.48 10.95
C GLY A 138 5.94 2.88 10.32
N ALA A 139 5.98 3.00 9.00
CA ALA A 139 7.12 3.50 8.25
C ALA A 139 6.66 4.28 7.00
N PRO A 140 7.25 5.43 6.65
CA PRO A 140 8.31 6.12 7.40
C PRO A 140 7.88 6.70 8.74
N GLU A 141 6.60 7.02 8.92
CA GLU A 141 6.02 7.58 10.15
C GLU A 141 5.24 6.52 10.93
N LYS A 142 5.34 6.54 12.27
CA LYS A 142 4.63 5.62 13.17
C LYS A 142 3.37 6.27 13.72
N SER A 143 2.30 5.47 13.82
CA SER A 143 1.07 5.79 14.56
C SER A 143 0.70 4.63 15.50
N ASP A 144 0.04 4.94 16.60
CA ASP A 144 -0.47 3.90 17.51
C ASP A 144 -1.61 3.09 16.86
N ASP A 145 -2.24 3.63 15.81
CA ASP A 145 -3.32 2.99 15.06
C ASP A 145 -2.83 2.08 13.92
N ASP A 146 -1.53 1.90 13.75
CA ASP A 146 -0.98 1.17 12.60
C ASP A 146 -1.52 -0.25 12.45
N PRO A 147 -1.57 -1.12 13.50
CA PRO A 147 -2.16 -2.44 13.39
C PRO A 147 -3.66 -2.40 13.09
N PHE A 148 -4.38 -1.45 13.69
CA PHE A 148 -5.82 -1.26 13.46
C PHE A 148 -6.10 -0.87 12.02
N ASN A 149 -5.32 0.07 11.47
CA ASN A 149 -5.46 0.54 10.10
C ASN A 149 -5.15 -0.55 9.07
N ALA A 150 -4.15 -1.40 9.34
CA ALA A 150 -3.81 -2.52 8.47
C ALA A 150 -4.94 -3.56 8.39
N VAL A 151 -5.53 -3.90 9.52
CA VAL A 151 -6.66 -4.85 9.57
C VAL A 151 -7.93 -4.23 9.00
N LYS A 152 -8.20 -2.95 9.28
CA LYS A 152 -9.30 -2.22 8.66
C LYS A 152 -9.19 -2.19 7.14
N ALA A 153 -8.00 -1.87 6.62
CA ALA A 153 -7.74 -1.92 5.18
C ALA A 153 -8.07 -3.28 4.59
N SER A 154 -7.67 -4.37 5.26
CA SER A 154 -7.93 -5.74 4.80
C SER A 154 -9.42 -6.08 4.77
N LEU A 155 -10.20 -5.62 5.74
CA LEU A 155 -11.66 -5.80 5.72
C LEU A 155 -12.34 -4.96 4.62
N GLU A 156 -11.86 -3.72 4.39
CA GLU A 156 -12.33 -2.91 3.26
C GLU A 156 -11.96 -3.55 1.91
N MET A 157 -10.76 -4.12 1.78
CA MET A 157 -10.34 -4.87 0.58
C MET A 157 -11.26 -6.05 0.31
N ARG A 158 -11.65 -6.81 1.35
CA ARG A 158 -12.59 -7.92 1.24
C ARG A 158 -13.91 -7.48 0.61
N GLN A 159 -14.48 -6.35 1.07
CA GLN A 159 -15.73 -5.81 0.53
C GLN A 159 -15.59 -5.29 -0.91
N GLU A 160 -14.51 -4.57 -1.20
CA GLU A 160 -14.30 -4.03 -2.56
C GLU A 160 -13.92 -5.12 -3.56
N LEU A 161 -13.23 -6.18 -3.12
CA LEU A 161 -12.95 -7.35 -3.94
C LEU A 161 -14.24 -8.10 -4.32
N ASP A 162 -15.19 -8.18 -3.41
CA ASP A 162 -16.52 -8.77 -3.68
C ASP A 162 -17.22 -8.01 -4.81
N LYS A 163 -17.29 -6.68 -4.71
CA LYS A 163 -17.86 -5.82 -5.76
C LYS A 163 -17.08 -5.92 -7.09
N LEU A 164 -15.76 -6.06 -7.02
CA LEU A 164 -14.95 -6.30 -8.22
C LEU A 164 -15.32 -7.64 -8.85
N ASN A 165 -15.45 -8.67 -8.07
CA ASN A 165 -15.80 -10.02 -8.54
C ASN A 165 -17.21 -10.07 -9.14
N GLU A 166 -18.19 -9.36 -8.58
CA GLU A 166 -19.50 -9.20 -9.22
C GLU A 166 -19.38 -8.60 -10.63
N ARG A 167 -18.59 -7.52 -10.79
CA ARG A 167 -18.35 -6.90 -12.12
C ARG A 167 -17.64 -7.85 -13.07
N ARG A 168 -16.66 -8.61 -12.58
CA ARG A 168 -15.92 -9.62 -13.37
C ARG A 168 -16.82 -10.73 -13.85
N GLN A 169 -17.68 -11.26 -12.97
CA GLN A 169 -18.65 -12.30 -13.32
C GLN A 169 -19.64 -11.83 -14.41
N LEU A 170 -20.12 -10.58 -14.33
CA LEU A 170 -20.97 -9.98 -15.37
C LEU A 170 -20.27 -9.88 -16.74
N ARG A 171 -18.93 -9.79 -16.75
CA ARG A 171 -18.10 -9.82 -17.98
C ARG A 171 -17.73 -11.24 -18.42
N GLY A 172 -18.13 -12.28 -17.67
CA GLY A 172 -17.73 -13.66 -17.91
C GLY A 172 -16.27 -13.97 -17.52
N GLU A 173 -15.67 -13.14 -16.69
CA GLU A 173 -14.29 -13.29 -16.23
C GLU A 173 -14.23 -14.08 -14.91
N VAL A 174 -13.09 -14.74 -14.67
CA VAL A 174 -12.87 -15.52 -13.45
C VAL A 174 -12.74 -14.56 -12.25
N PRO A 175 -13.45 -14.85 -11.12
CA PRO A 175 -13.31 -14.05 -9.91
C PRO A 175 -11.90 -14.17 -9.30
N ILE A 176 -11.46 -13.09 -8.68
CA ILE A 176 -10.16 -13.00 -7.99
C ILE A 176 -10.35 -13.41 -6.53
N LYS A 177 -9.52 -14.33 -6.07
CA LYS A 177 -9.39 -14.70 -4.65
C LYS A 177 -8.03 -14.33 -4.16
N ILE A 178 -7.92 -13.86 -2.91
CA ILE A 178 -6.65 -13.44 -2.33
C ILE A 178 -6.37 -14.17 -1.02
N GLY A 179 -5.10 -14.18 -0.62
CA GLY A 179 -4.68 -14.44 0.73
C GLY A 179 -4.03 -13.20 1.30
N VAL A 180 -4.28 -12.90 2.56
CA VAL A 180 -3.71 -11.76 3.27
C VAL A 180 -3.09 -12.23 4.57
N GLY A 181 -1.82 -11.84 4.80
CA GLY A 181 -1.11 -12.08 6.04
C GLY A 181 -0.63 -10.78 6.68
N ILE A 182 -0.91 -10.60 7.97
CA ILE A 182 -0.51 -9.40 8.72
C ILE A 182 0.31 -9.80 9.95
N HIS A 183 1.41 -9.10 10.15
CA HIS A 183 2.23 -9.25 11.35
C HIS A 183 2.74 -7.89 11.84
N THR A 184 2.66 -7.69 13.16
CA THR A 184 3.24 -6.52 13.84
C THR A 184 4.50 -6.93 14.57
N GLY A 185 5.60 -6.24 14.29
CA GLY A 185 6.89 -6.56 14.90
C GLY A 185 7.99 -5.58 14.53
N ARG A 186 9.20 -5.84 15.03
CA ARG A 186 10.36 -4.99 14.75
C ARG A 186 10.99 -5.31 13.41
N ALA A 187 11.33 -4.27 12.68
CA ALA A 187 12.04 -4.36 11.41
C ALA A 187 12.95 -3.13 11.23
N ILE A 188 13.90 -3.23 10.32
CA ILE A 188 14.72 -2.10 9.90
C ILE A 188 13.98 -1.42 8.75
N SER A 189 13.67 -0.15 8.91
CA SER A 189 13.06 0.70 7.87
C SER A 189 14.04 1.78 7.47
N GLY A 190 14.27 1.97 6.18
CA GLY A 190 15.19 2.99 5.67
C GLY A 190 15.57 2.79 4.22
N THR A 191 16.56 3.59 3.79
CA THR A 191 17.09 3.57 2.44
C THR A 191 18.20 2.52 2.33
N ILE A 192 17.96 1.51 1.52
CA ILE A 192 18.85 0.36 1.35
C ILE A 192 19.28 0.26 -0.10
N GLY A 193 20.55 -0.01 -0.33
CA GLY A 193 21.09 -0.15 -1.67
C GLY A 193 22.52 0.36 -1.81
N SER A 194 22.80 1.00 -2.93
CA SER A 194 24.07 1.63 -3.27
C SER A 194 23.83 3.05 -3.78
N ASP A 195 24.91 3.81 -3.99
CA ASP A 195 24.83 5.16 -4.56
C ASP A 195 24.19 5.17 -5.98
N GLU A 196 24.25 4.06 -6.69
CA GLU A 196 23.68 3.91 -8.04
C GLU A 196 22.21 3.47 -8.02
N ARG A 197 21.76 2.80 -6.94
CA ARG A 197 20.38 2.32 -6.78
C ARG A 197 20.02 2.21 -5.31
N MET A 198 19.08 3.02 -4.91
CA MET A 198 18.50 3.05 -3.57
C MET A 198 17.02 2.69 -3.60
N GLU A 199 16.56 2.01 -2.58
CA GLU A 199 15.16 1.68 -2.36
C GLU A 199 14.83 1.95 -0.90
N TYR A 200 13.76 2.73 -0.65
CA TYR A 200 13.22 2.83 0.70
C TYR A 200 12.35 1.61 0.95
N THR A 201 12.69 0.82 1.95
CA THR A 201 12.00 -0.44 2.21
C THR A 201 12.14 -0.85 3.68
N VAL A 202 11.40 -1.88 4.04
CA VAL A 202 11.43 -2.52 5.35
C VAL A 202 12.00 -3.93 5.21
N ILE A 203 13.01 -4.25 6.02
CA ILE A 203 13.62 -5.58 6.06
C ILE A 203 13.68 -6.13 7.50
N GLY A 204 13.58 -7.43 7.63
CA GLY A 204 13.72 -8.12 8.91
C GLY A 204 12.77 -9.29 9.08
N ASP A 205 12.78 -9.85 10.29
CA ASP A 205 11.97 -11.03 10.62
C ASP A 205 10.48 -10.77 10.51
N ALA A 206 10.03 -9.54 10.81
CA ALA A 206 8.63 -9.16 10.70
C ALA A 206 8.11 -9.29 9.25
N VAL A 207 8.92 -8.91 8.24
CA VAL A 207 8.57 -9.05 6.83
C VAL A 207 8.42 -10.51 6.43
N ASN A 208 9.40 -11.34 6.80
CA ASN A 208 9.37 -12.78 6.53
C ASN A 208 8.18 -13.47 7.23
N THR A 209 7.87 -13.04 8.45
CA THR A 209 6.74 -13.57 9.22
C THR A 209 5.40 -13.25 8.56
N ALA A 210 5.18 -12.00 8.12
CA ALA A 210 3.95 -11.61 7.43
C ALA A 210 3.75 -12.39 6.12
N SER A 211 4.81 -12.56 5.32
CA SER A 211 4.76 -13.37 4.10
C SER A 211 4.39 -14.84 4.36
N ARG A 212 4.91 -15.43 5.45
CA ARG A 212 4.57 -16.80 5.85
C ARG A 212 3.14 -16.93 6.36
N ILE A 213 2.62 -15.92 7.03
CA ILE A 213 1.22 -15.87 7.47
C ILE A 213 0.32 -15.84 6.25
N GLU A 214 0.63 -15.00 5.24
CA GLU A 214 -0.09 -14.97 3.98
C GLU A 214 -0.14 -16.37 3.36
N ALA A 215 1.03 -17.02 3.18
CA ALA A 215 1.11 -18.36 2.61
C ALA A 215 0.31 -19.42 3.41
N SER A 216 0.12 -19.20 4.72
CA SER A 216 -0.65 -20.10 5.59
C SER A 216 -2.16 -20.01 5.38
N THR A 217 -2.67 -18.90 4.82
CA THR A 217 -4.11 -18.69 4.62
C THR A 217 -4.76 -19.82 3.84
N LYS A 218 -4.04 -20.41 2.87
CA LYS A 218 -4.51 -21.56 2.10
C LYS A 218 -4.73 -22.80 2.97
N SER A 219 -3.82 -23.07 3.91
CA SER A 219 -3.92 -24.22 4.80
C SER A 219 -5.03 -24.08 5.84
N PHE A 220 -5.36 -22.83 6.22
CA PHE A 220 -6.44 -22.55 7.17
C PHE A 220 -7.78 -22.22 6.51
N GLY A 221 -7.85 -22.26 5.18
CA GLY A 221 -9.09 -22.04 4.42
C GLY A 221 -9.71 -20.67 4.65
N THR A 222 -8.89 -19.64 4.70
CA THR A 222 -9.34 -18.24 4.92
C THR A 222 -8.52 -17.26 4.08
N ASP A 223 -9.12 -16.13 3.75
CA ASP A 223 -8.46 -15.06 3.02
C ASP A 223 -7.57 -14.17 3.89
N LEU A 224 -7.79 -14.09 5.20
CA LEU A 224 -7.11 -13.16 6.10
C LEU A 224 -6.66 -13.84 7.39
N LEU A 225 -5.36 -13.84 7.62
CA LEU A 225 -4.71 -14.27 8.86
C LEU A 225 -3.85 -13.16 9.45
N ILE A 226 -3.85 -13.08 10.76
CA ILE A 226 -2.96 -12.21 11.53
C ILE A 226 -2.17 -13.01 12.55
N SER A 227 -1.01 -12.49 12.94
CA SER A 227 -0.21 -13.08 14.03
C SER A 227 -0.81 -12.83 15.42
N GLY A 228 -0.36 -13.62 16.40
CA GLY A 228 -0.70 -13.41 17.82
C GLY A 228 -0.31 -12.02 18.29
N GLU A 229 0.85 -11.50 17.91
CA GLU A 229 1.31 -10.16 18.27
C GLU A 229 0.38 -9.07 17.74
N THR A 230 -0.10 -9.19 16.50
CA THR A 230 -1.11 -8.27 15.95
C THR A 230 -2.44 -8.44 16.66
N SER A 231 -2.88 -9.69 16.89
CA SER A 231 -4.11 -10.02 17.59
C SER A 231 -4.16 -9.42 18.99
N ASP A 232 -3.09 -9.55 19.77
CA ASP A 232 -3.00 -9.05 21.14
C ASP A 232 -3.19 -7.52 21.22
N ILE A 233 -2.85 -6.77 20.16
CA ILE A 233 -3.03 -5.31 20.09
C ILE A 233 -4.47 -4.93 19.75
N ILE A 234 -5.13 -5.66 18.82
CA ILE A 234 -6.40 -5.22 18.22
C ILE A 234 -7.63 -5.95 18.77
N ALA A 235 -7.45 -6.91 19.70
CA ALA A 235 -8.49 -7.86 20.15
C ALA A 235 -9.78 -7.19 20.65
N GLU A 236 -9.72 -6.00 21.23
CA GLU A 236 -10.90 -5.28 21.74
C GLU A 236 -11.74 -4.62 20.63
N SER A 237 -11.18 -4.47 19.42
CA SER A 237 -11.81 -3.73 18.33
C SER A 237 -12.26 -4.62 17.16
N TYR A 238 -11.79 -5.88 17.12
CA TYR A 238 -12.06 -6.78 16.01
C TYR A 238 -12.59 -8.13 16.44
N LEU A 239 -13.40 -8.73 15.58
CA LEU A 239 -13.89 -10.10 15.75
C LEU A 239 -12.83 -11.08 15.29
N ILE A 240 -12.15 -11.71 16.23
CA ILE A 240 -10.99 -12.57 16.03
C ILE A 240 -11.31 -13.99 16.47
N GLU A 241 -10.91 -14.96 15.67
CA GLU A 241 -11.04 -16.39 15.95
C GLU A 241 -9.68 -17.07 15.84
N GLU A 242 -9.28 -17.84 16.83
CA GLU A 242 -8.03 -18.60 16.77
C GLU A 242 -8.07 -19.60 15.63
N ALA A 243 -7.12 -19.51 14.71
CA ALA A 243 -7.01 -20.43 13.58
C ALA A 243 -6.16 -21.64 13.93
N GLY A 244 -5.09 -21.45 14.70
CA GLY A 244 -4.15 -22.49 15.09
C GLY A 244 -2.72 -22.00 15.15
N LYS A 245 -1.77 -22.94 15.07
CA LYS A 245 -0.34 -22.65 15.18
C LYS A 245 0.43 -23.22 14.00
N VAL A 246 1.49 -22.54 13.58
CA VAL A 246 2.39 -23.01 12.53
C VAL A 246 3.84 -22.97 12.98
N GLU A 247 4.60 -23.98 12.62
CA GLU A 247 6.05 -23.97 12.79
C GLU A 247 6.68 -23.02 11.77
N VAL A 248 7.51 -22.12 12.24
CA VAL A 248 8.25 -21.17 11.40
C VAL A 248 9.72 -21.45 11.51
N LYS A 249 10.36 -21.75 10.38
CA LYS A 249 11.83 -22.00 10.33
C LYS A 249 12.58 -20.80 10.91
N GLY A 250 13.38 -21.05 11.95
CA GLY A 250 14.16 -20.02 12.64
C GLY A 250 13.48 -19.42 13.87
N LYS A 251 12.26 -19.82 14.21
CA LYS A 251 11.62 -19.50 15.50
C LYS A 251 11.58 -20.74 16.39
N THR A 252 11.81 -20.54 17.69
CA THR A 252 11.79 -21.61 18.70
C THR A 252 10.36 -21.99 19.10
N GLU A 253 9.43 -21.05 19.01
CA GLU A 253 8.02 -21.26 19.34
C GLU A 253 7.15 -21.18 18.09
N PRO A 254 6.11 -22.03 18.00
CA PRO A 254 5.14 -21.94 16.91
C PRO A 254 4.42 -20.59 16.90
N LEU A 255 4.19 -20.06 15.72
CA LEU A 255 3.46 -18.80 15.52
C LEU A 255 1.97 -19.03 15.68
N ARG A 256 1.34 -18.32 16.61
CA ARG A 256 -0.13 -18.30 16.78
C ARG A 256 -0.77 -17.49 15.67
N LEU A 257 -1.81 -18.02 15.04
CA LEU A 257 -2.52 -17.38 13.94
C LEU A 257 -4.01 -17.23 14.26
N TYR A 258 -4.57 -16.13 13.80
CA TYR A 258 -5.96 -15.76 14.03
C TYR A 258 -6.62 -15.33 12.72
N LYS A 259 -7.89 -15.75 12.55
CA LYS A 259 -8.77 -15.27 11.48
C LYS A 259 -9.46 -13.99 11.93
N VAL A 260 -9.62 -13.03 11.03
CA VAL A 260 -10.39 -11.82 11.30
C VAL A 260 -11.74 -11.92 10.56
N LYS A 261 -12.83 -11.86 11.31
CA LYS A 261 -14.20 -12.04 10.82
C LYS A 261 -14.98 -10.73 10.70
N GLY A 262 -14.49 -9.66 11.29
CA GLY A 262 -15.17 -8.37 11.31
C GLY A 262 -14.60 -7.45 12.37
N TYR A 263 -15.39 -6.49 12.80
CA TYR A 263 -14.99 -5.48 13.78
C TYR A 263 -16.12 -5.17 14.76
N ILE A 264 -15.80 -4.50 15.85
CA ILE A 264 -16.74 -3.96 16.82
C ILE A 264 -16.93 -2.49 16.50
N ASP A 265 -18.17 -2.04 16.30
CA ASP A 265 -18.48 -0.65 16.00
C ASP A 265 -18.43 0.26 17.26
N ALA A 266 -18.63 1.57 17.08
CA ALA A 266 -18.60 2.54 18.17
C ALA A 266 -19.71 2.31 19.23
N ASP A 267 -20.78 1.63 18.87
CA ASP A 267 -21.90 1.30 19.74
C ASP A 267 -21.72 -0.07 20.43
N GLY A 268 -20.61 -0.77 20.17
CA GLY A 268 -20.28 -2.07 20.71
C GLY A 268 -20.93 -3.25 19.98
N ASN A 269 -21.51 -3.03 18.80
CA ASN A 269 -22.09 -4.12 18.02
C ASN A 269 -21.03 -4.85 17.19
N GLU A 270 -21.19 -6.17 17.10
CA GLU A 270 -20.37 -7.01 16.25
C GLU A 270 -20.80 -6.90 14.79
N ILE A 271 -19.92 -6.36 13.94
CA ILE A 271 -20.12 -6.25 12.49
C ILE A 271 -19.28 -7.31 11.80
N ARG A 272 -19.91 -8.33 11.26
CA ARG A 272 -19.23 -9.35 10.46
C ARG A 272 -19.01 -8.85 9.04
N VAL A 273 -17.80 -8.99 8.55
CA VAL A 273 -17.39 -8.64 7.19
C VAL A 273 -16.90 -9.92 6.52
N GLN A 274 -17.82 -10.67 5.94
CA GLN A 274 -17.54 -11.91 5.21
C GLN A 274 -18.21 -11.87 3.85
N THR A 275 -17.57 -12.46 2.86
CA THR A 275 -18.05 -12.64 1.49
C THR A 275 -17.91 -14.10 1.11
N GLU A 276 -18.44 -14.52 -0.03
CA GLU A 276 -18.25 -15.88 -0.54
C GLU A 276 -16.77 -16.25 -0.81
N TRP A 277 -15.88 -15.23 -0.84
CA TRP A 277 -14.43 -15.37 -1.10
C TRP A 277 -13.59 -15.42 0.17
N SER A 278 -14.20 -15.17 1.35
CA SER A 278 -13.47 -15.04 2.62
C SER A 278 -13.08 -16.38 3.24
N ASP A 279 -13.89 -17.40 3.05
CA ASP A 279 -13.64 -18.76 3.54
C ASP A 279 -13.69 -19.74 2.34
N TYR A 280 -12.77 -20.69 2.30
CA TYR A 280 -12.68 -21.69 1.26
C TYR A 280 -12.16 -23.02 1.84
N GLU A 281 -12.21 -24.10 1.05
CA GLU A 281 -11.69 -25.39 1.50
C GLU A 281 -10.18 -25.29 1.81
N ALA A 282 -9.81 -25.75 2.99
CA ALA A 282 -8.41 -25.80 3.40
C ALA A 282 -7.61 -26.71 2.47
N GLY A 283 -6.55 -26.17 1.90
CA GLY A 283 -5.65 -26.91 1.00
C GLY A 283 -4.32 -27.24 1.68
N GLU A 284 -3.68 -28.30 1.23
CA GLU A 284 -2.33 -28.59 1.69
C GLU A 284 -1.34 -27.54 1.13
N ASN A 285 -0.52 -27.00 2.02
CA ASN A 285 0.61 -26.16 1.64
C ASN A 285 1.91 -26.79 2.18
N ALA A 286 2.72 -27.33 1.31
CA ALA A 286 3.98 -27.98 1.66
C ALA A 286 4.99 -27.06 2.38
N LYS A 287 4.79 -25.75 2.34
CA LYS A 287 5.65 -24.75 3.01
C LYS A 287 5.22 -24.44 4.46
N VAL A 288 4.05 -24.94 4.87
CA VAL A 288 3.44 -24.65 6.17
C VAL A 288 3.23 -25.95 6.93
N LYS A 289 3.87 -26.06 8.10
CA LYS A 289 3.68 -27.18 9.00
C LYS A 289 2.80 -26.74 10.16
N MET A 290 1.55 -27.18 10.17
CA MET A 290 0.62 -26.92 11.25
C MET A 290 1.01 -27.73 12.49
N VAL A 291 0.80 -27.15 13.67
CA VAL A 291 1.01 -27.78 14.97
C VAL A 291 -0.34 -27.90 15.65
N SER A 292 -0.65 -29.11 16.05
CA SER A 292 -1.87 -29.43 16.83
C SER A 292 -1.82 -28.88 18.25
#